data_84143a041fa5fe94c666acccdff934ff
#
_entry.id   84143a041fa5fe94c666acccdff934ff
#
_cell.length_a   1.000
_cell.length_b   1.000
_cell.length_c   1.000
_cell.angle_alpha   90.00
_cell.angle_beta   90.00
_cell.angle_gamma   90.00
#
_symmetry.space_group_name_H-M   'P 1'
#
loop_
_entity.id
_entity.type
_entity.pdbx_description
1 polymer ?
#
loop_
_entity_poly.entity_id
_entity_poly.type
_entity_poly.pdbx_seq_one_letter_code
_entity_poly.pdbx_strand_id
1 'polypeptide(L)'
;MSQALPLITRQGDRIAIVSGLRTPFARQATAFHGIPAVDLGKMVVGEMLARSEIPPEVIEQLVFGQVVQMPEAPNIAREIVLGTGMNVHTDAYSVSRACATSFQAVANVAESLMAGTIRAGIAGGADSSSVLPIGVSKKLARTLVDANKARTLGQRLKLFSRLRFRDLLPVPPAVAEYSTGLRMGDTAEQMAKTWAITRERQDALALRSHQLA
;
A
#
# COMPACT_ATOMS: atom_id res chain seq x y z
N MET A 1 30.91 -9.69 5.08
CA MET A 1 29.89 -8.70 5.52
C MET A 1 30.10 -7.45 4.69
N SER A 2 29.17 -7.09 3.79
CA SER A 2 29.25 -5.82 3.05
C SER A 2 29.06 -4.69 4.07
N GLN A 3 30.03 -3.80 4.20
CA GLN A 3 29.84 -2.57 4.97
C GLN A 3 28.76 -1.76 4.24
N ALA A 4 27.68 -1.43 4.94
CA ALA A 4 26.68 -0.52 4.41
C ALA A 4 27.35 0.83 4.15
N LEU A 5 27.31 1.29 2.90
CA LEU A 5 27.78 2.63 2.56
C LEU A 5 26.88 3.67 3.24
N PRO A 6 27.44 4.74 3.82
CA PRO A 6 26.65 5.79 4.41
C PRO A 6 25.78 6.48 3.34
N LEU A 7 24.55 6.83 3.68
CA LEU A 7 23.68 7.66 2.84
C LEU A 7 24.22 9.10 2.85
N ILE A 8 24.93 9.46 1.80
CA ILE A 8 25.63 10.75 1.67
C ILE A 8 25.16 11.40 0.37
N THR A 9 24.81 12.68 0.42
CA THR A 9 24.47 13.48 -0.76
C THR A 9 25.68 13.69 -1.66
N ARG A 10 25.47 14.18 -2.89
CA ARG A 10 26.58 14.56 -3.79
C ARG A 10 27.48 15.63 -3.21
N GLN A 11 26.97 16.46 -2.29
CA GLN A 11 27.72 17.51 -1.59
C GLN A 11 28.48 16.99 -0.36
N GLY A 12 28.34 15.70 -0.04
CA GLY A 12 28.96 15.08 1.13
C GLY A 12 28.16 15.16 2.41
N ASP A 13 26.94 15.72 2.38
CA ASP A 13 26.09 15.82 3.53
C ASP A 13 25.36 14.50 3.83
N ARG A 14 25.08 14.25 5.10
CA ARG A 14 24.33 13.07 5.54
C ARG A 14 22.84 13.31 5.38
N ILE A 15 22.08 12.26 4.97
CA ILE A 15 20.63 12.29 4.96
C ILE A 15 20.14 12.08 6.40
N ALA A 16 19.28 13.00 6.87
CA ALA A 16 18.66 12.94 8.18
C ALA A 16 17.21 12.45 8.07
N ILE A 17 16.80 11.55 8.98
CA ILE A 17 15.40 11.23 9.22
C ILE A 17 14.96 12.13 10.39
N VAL A 18 14.10 13.12 10.08
CA VAL A 18 13.74 14.19 11.04
C VAL A 18 12.53 13.79 11.87
N SER A 19 11.55 13.13 11.27
CA SER A 19 10.30 12.76 11.93
C SER A 19 9.73 11.48 11.36
N GLY A 20 8.87 10.82 12.12
CA GLY A 20 8.12 9.64 11.68
C GLY A 20 6.87 9.46 12.51
N LEU A 21 5.78 9.09 11.86
CA LEU A 21 4.49 8.87 12.50
C LEU A 21 3.76 7.69 11.85
N ARG A 22 2.92 7.02 12.60
CA ARG A 22 2.01 6.00 12.10
C ARG A 22 0.66 6.05 12.81
N THR A 23 -0.36 5.48 12.20
CA THR A 23 -1.62 5.18 12.89
C THR A 23 -1.41 4.12 13.98
N PRO A 24 -2.24 4.07 15.02
CA PRO A 24 -2.29 2.93 15.93
C PRO A 24 -2.57 1.62 15.17
N PHE A 25 -2.09 0.49 15.68
CA PHE A 25 -2.55 -0.80 15.20
C PHE A 25 -3.98 -1.05 15.68
N ALA A 26 -4.87 -1.36 14.75
CA ALA A 26 -6.24 -1.68 15.04
C ALA A 26 -6.63 -3.00 14.39
N ARG A 27 -7.47 -3.77 15.06
CA ARG A 27 -8.04 -4.99 14.49
C ARG A 27 -8.89 -4.64 13.25
N GLN A 28 -8.81 -5.47 12.22
CA GLN A 28 -9.64 -5.35 11.02
C GLN A 28 -11.13 -5.19 11.38
N ALA A 29 -11.82 -4.34 10.63
CA ALA A 29 -13.26 -4.04 10.80
C ALA A 29 -13.63 -3.50 12.19
N THR A 30 -12.72 -2.80 12.88
CA THR A 30 -12.98 -2.11 14.15
C THR A 30 -12.79 -0.59 14.03
N ALA A 31 -11.81 0.00 14.70
CA ALA A 31 -11.63 1.46 14.77
C ALA A 31 -11.48 2.15 13.40
N PHE A 32 -10.88 1.47 12.43
CA PHE A 32 -10.73 1.98 11.05
C PHE A 32 -11.72 1.37 10.06
N HIS A 33 -12.85 0.86 10.56
CA HIS A 33 -13.91 0.37 9.69
C HIS A 33 -14.44 1.50 8.78
N GLY A 34 -14.42 1.27 7.47
CA GLY A 34 -14.86 2.27 6.49
C GLY A 34 -13.85 3.36 6.14
N ILE A 35 -12.63 3.35 6.70
CA ILE A 35 -11.60 4.32 6.37
C ILE A 35 -10.68 3.72 5.29
N PRO A 36 -10.66 4.29 4.07
CA PRO A 36 -9.78 3.83 2.99
C PRO A 36 -8.32 4.18 3.25
N ALA A 37 -7.41 3.50 2.57
CA ALA A 37 -5.96 3.69 2.72
C ALA A 37 -5.53 5.14 2.44
N VAL A 38 -6.15 5.82 1.48
CA VAL A 38 -5.84 7.21 1.16
C VAL A 38 -6.13 8.16 2.32
N ASP A 39 -7.21 7.94 3.05
CA ASP A 39 -7.57 8.77 4.20
C ASP A 39 -6.68 8.48 5.41
N LEU A 40 -6.30 7.21 5.63
CA LEU A 40 -5.26 6.87 6.61
C LEU A 40 -3.94 7.58 6.30
N GLY A 41 -3.55 7.60 5.03
CA GLY A 41 -2.36 8.32 4.58
C GLY A 41 -2.45 9.84 4.81
N LYS A 42 -3.60 10.45 4.47
CA LYS A 42 -3.85 11.88 4.73
C LYS A 42 -3.78 12.22 6.22
N MET A 43 -4.38 11.39 7.08
CA MET A 43 -4.32 11.58 8.53
C MET A 43 -2.89 11.57 9.05
N VAL A 44 -2.08 10.58 8.65
CA VAL A 44 -0.70 10.46 9.13
C VAL A 44 0.17 11.58 8.62
N VAL A 45 0.09 11.90 7.33
CA VAL A 45 0.92 12.96 6.74
C VAL A 45 0.52 14.33 7.26
N GLY A 46 -0.78 14.63 7.35
CA GLY A 46 -1.28 15.87 7.91
C GLY A 46 -0.85 16.09 9.37
N GLU A 47 -1.01 15.03 10.20
CA GLU A 47 -0.59 15.09 11.61
C GLU A 47 0.94 15.18 11.74
N MET A 48 1.69 14.50 10.89
CA MET A 48 3.15 14.60 10.89
C MET A 48 3.63 16.00 10.55
N LEU A 49 3.05 16.64 9.54
CA LEU A 49 3.36 18.04 9.18
C LEU A 49 3.03 18.99 10.33
N ALA A 50 1.85 18.82 10.97
CA ALA A 50 1.45 19.65 12.10
C ALA A 50 2.39 19.52 13.31
N ARG A 51 2.83 18.28 13.63
CA ARG A 51 3.72 18.03 14.77
C ARG A 51 5.17 18.43 14.52
N SER A 52 5.63 18.31 13.29
CA SER A 52 7.04 18.60 12.95
C SER A 52 7.32 20.09 12.81
N GLU A 53 6.29 20.93 12.76
CA GLU A 53 6.39 22.37 12.49
C GLU A 53 7.12 22.68 11.17
N ILE A 54 7.25 21.68 10.28
CA ILE A 54 7.86 21.84 8.97
C ILE A 54 6.84 22.50 8.03
N PRO A 55 7.16 23.63 7.42
CA PRO A 55 6.27 24.25 6.44
C PRO A 55 6.00 23.28 5.28
N PRO A 56 4.74 23.01 4.91
CA PRO A 56 4.42 22.05 3.84
C PRO A 56 5.08 22.39 2.49
N GLU A 57 5.41 23.66 2.27
CA GLU A 57 6.02 24.17 1.04
C GLU A 57 7.47 23.71 0.86
N VAL A 58 8.17 23.32 1.94
CA VAL A 58 9.56 22.81 1.82
C VAL A 58 9.61 21.35 1.37
N ILE A 59 8.49 20.66 1.38
CA ILE A 59 8.41 19.27 0.92
C ILE A 59 8.30 19.23 -0.60
N GLU A 60 9.36 18.80 -1.24
CA GLU A 60 9.50 18.80 -2.70
C GLU A 60 9.03 17.47 -3.31
N GLN A 61 9.05 16.37 -2.54
CA GLN A 61 8.62 15.05 -3.02
C GLN A 61 7.87 14.25 -1.95
N LEU A 62 6.84 13.54 -2.35
CA LEU A 62 6.15 12.55 -1.53
C LEU A 62 6.08 11.22 -2.28
N VAL A 63 6.78 10.19 -1.78
CA VAL A 63 6.69 8.82 -2.29
C VAL A 63 5.90 7.99 -1.31
N PHE A 64 4.75 7.46 -1.74
CA PHE A 64 3.86 6.77 -0.82
C PHE A 64 3.39 5.44 -1.42
N GLY A 65 3.58 4.37 -0.65
CA GLY A 65 3.32 3.02 -1.11
C GLY A 65 1.91 2.52 -0.82
N GLN A 66 1.44 1.63 -1.68
CA GLN A 66 0.21 0.88 -1.48
C GLN A 66 0.34 -0.50 -2.10
N VAL A 67 -0.05 -1.54 -1.37
CA VAL A 67 -0.03 -2.93 -1.87
C VAL A 67 -1.39 -3.29 -2.47
N VAL A 68 -2.46 -2.98 -1.75
CA VAL A 68 -3.84 -3.20 -2.21
C VAL A 68 -4.35 -1.91 -2.85
N GLN A 69 -4.07 -1.74 -4.13
CA GLN A 69 -4.41 -0.52 -4.86
C GLN A 69 -5.93 -0.32 -4.97
N MET A 70 -6.36 0.90 -4.69
CA MET A 70 -7.73 1.34 -4.88
C MET A 70 -7.91 1.86 -6.32
N PRO A 71 -8.83 1.31 -7.12
CA PRO A 71 -9.06 1.79 -8.47
C PRO A 71 -9.45 3.28 -8.57
N GLU A 72 -10.08 3.81 -7.51
CA GLU A 72 -10.51 5.21 -7.43
C GLU A 72 -9.35 6.17 -7.15
N ALA A 73 -8.27 5.69 -6.54
CA ALA A 73 -7.10 6.49 -6.16
C ALA A 73 -5.80 5.74 -6.50
N PRO A 74 -5.49 5.52 -7.78
CA PRO A 74 -4.35 4.69 -8.21
C PRO A 74 -3.00 5.31 -7.82
N ASN A 75 -2.93 6.62 -7.66
CA ASN A 75 -1.76 7.32 -7.11
C ASN A 75 -2.09 7.91 -5.74
N ILE A 76 -1.99 7.07 -4.70
CA ILE A 76 -2.28 7.46 -3.33
C ILE A 76 -1.39 8.64 -2.86
N ALA A 77 -0.15 8.73 -3.30
CA ALA A 77 0.75 9.82 -2.96
C ALA A 77 0.19 11.18 -3.42
N ARG A 78 -0.30 11.24 -4.66
CA ARG A 78 -0.90 12.47 -5.20
C ARG A 78 -2.14 12.88 -4.43
N GLU A 79 -3.01 11.93 -4.08
CA GLU A 79 -4.22 12.20 -3.31
C GLU A 79 -3.91 12.69 -1.89
N ILE A 80 -2.81 12.23 -1.31
CA ILE A 80 -2.34 12.71 -0.01
C ILE A 80 -1.85 14.16 -0.13
N VAL A 81 -1.02 14.50 -1.12
CA VAL A 81 -0.58 15.88 -1.35
C VAL A 81 -1.78 16.82 -1.48
N LEU A 82 -2.76 16.47 -2.32
CA LEU A 82 -3.94 17.28 -2.54
C LEU A 82 -4.83 17.42 -1.28
N GLY A 83 -4.82 16.43 -0.41
CA GLY A 83 -5.67 16.38 0.79
C GLY A 83 -5.04 16.87 2.09
N THR A 84 -3.77 17.29 2.09
CA THR A 84 -3.03 17.68 3.31
C THR A 84 -2.53 19.12 3.31
N GLY A 85 -2.95 19.95 2.34
CA GLY A 85 -2.52 21.33 2.24
C GLY A 85 -1.07 21.53 1.78
N MET A 86 -0.41 20.46 1.32
CA MET A 86 0.92 20.56 0.70
C MET A 86 0.86 21.33 -0.63
N ASN A 87 2.00 21.79 -1.10
CA ASN A 87 2.08 22.46 -2.39
C ASN A 87 1.59 21.51 -3.50
N VAL A 88 0.65 21.97 -4.33
CA VAL A 88 0.11 21.19 -5.45
C VAL A 88 1.17 20.79 -6.50
N HIS A 89 2.31 21.47 -6.50
CA HIS A 89 3.46 21.16 -7.36
C HIS A 89 4.44 20.18 -6.74
N THR A 90 4.24 19.74 -5.48
CA THR A 90 5.04 18.66 -4.88
C THR A 90 4.99 17.42 -5.77
N ASP A 91 6.16 16.91 -6.17
CA ASP A 91 6.25 15.68 -6.92
C ASP A 91 5.71 14.52 -6.08
N ALA A 92 4.76 13.76 -6.63
CA ALA A 92 4.08 12.72 -5.86
C ALA A 92 3.78 11.50 -6.71
N TYR A 93 4.33 10.35 -6.31
CA TYR A 93 4.06 9.09 -6.99
C TYR A 93 3.99 7.90 -6.03
N SER A 94 3.26 6.88 -6.47
CA SER A 94 3.07 5.66 -5.71
C SER A 94 4.03 4.57 -6.13
N VAL A 95 4.42 3.74 -5.15
CA VAL A 95 5.24 2.55 -5.36
C VAL A 95 4.53 1.32 -4.82
N SER A 96 4.82 0.16 -5.41
CA SER A 96 4.39 -1.14 -4.89
C SER A 96 5.52 -2.15 -5.01
N ARG A 97 5.93 -2.71 -3.88
CA ARG A 97 6.94 -3.77 -3.75
C ARG A 97 6.49 -4.78 -2.71
N ALA A 98 5.23 -5.19 -2.76
CA ALA A 98 4.62 -6.06 -1.76
C ALA A 98 4.96 -5.61 -0.33
N CYS A 99 5.36 -6.51 0.58
CA CYS A 99 5.65 -6.19 1.98
C CYS A 99 6.82 -5.21 2.19
N ALA A 100 7.66 -4.98 1.18
CA ALA A 100 8.79 -4.04 1.22
C ALA A 100 8.45 -2.65 0.64
N THR A 101 7.17 -2.36 0.40
CA THR A 101 6.72 -1.16 -0.29
C THR A 101 7.15 0.14 0.40
N SER A 102 6.93 0.26 1.71
CA SER A 102 7.33 1.48 2.45
C SER A 102 8.85 1.64 2.53
N PHE A 103 9.60 0.54 2.62
CA PHE A 103 11.07 0.59 2.51
C PHE A 103 11.53 1.09 1.15
N GLN A 104 10.85 0.67 0.08
CA GLN A 104 11.15 1.19 -1.26
C GLN A 104 10.83 2.68 -1.38
N ALA A 105 9.75 3.14 -0.77
CA ALA A 105 9.44 4.58 -0.74
C ALA A 105 10.56 5.38 -0.07
N VAL A 106 11.08 4.89 1.08
CA VAL A 106 12.22 5.51 1.76
C VAL A 106 13.47 5.50 0.88
N ALA A 107 13.77 4.39 0.21
CA ALA A 107 14.92 4.29 -0.68
C ALA A 107 14.82 5.31 -1.83
N ASN A 108 13.65 5.43 -2.46
CA ASN A 108 13.44 6.37 -3.57
C ASN A 108 13.64 7.83 -3.14
N VAL A 109 13.09 8.24 -1.99
CA VAL A 109 13.30 9.59 -1.46
C VAL A 109 14.78 9.81 -1.12
N ALA A 110 15.45 8.82 -0.51
CA ALA A 110 16.86 8.89 -0.21
C ALA A 110 17.73 9.05 -1.49
N GLU A 111 17.40 8.31 -2.55
CA GLU A 111 18.05 8.43 -3.86
C GLU A 111 17.88 9.82 -4.47
N SER A 112 16.69 10.41 -4.38
CA SER A 112 16.43 11.79 -4.84
C SER A 112 17.23 12.82 -4.04
N LEU A 113 17.33 12.66 -2.72
CA LEU A 113 18.17 13.49 -1.85
C LEU A 113 19.65 13.36 -2.19
N MET A 114 20.14 12.12 -2.36
CA MET A 114 21.53 11.84 -2.75
C MET A 114 21.88 12.44 -4.11
N ALA A 115 20.94 12.41 -5.06
CA ALA A 115 21.10 13.01 -6.37
C ALA A 115 21.06 14.54 -6.34
N GLY A 116 20.60 15.14 -5.25
CA GLY A 116 20.41 16.58 -5.10
C GLY A 116 19.22 17.15 -5.91
N THR A 117 18.28 16.29 -6.30
CA THR A 117 17.08 16.71 -7.03
C THR A 117 16.02 17.31 -6.10
N ILE A 118 16.06 16.94 -4.83
CA ILE A 118 15.21 17.48 -3.76
C ILE A 118 16.06 17.74 -2.51
N ARG A 119 15.55 18.58 -1.61
CA ARG A 119 16.15 18.88 -0.30
C ARG A 119 15.36 18.29 0.86
N ALA A 120 14.08 18.07 0.67
CA ALA A 120 13.21 17.46 1.65
C ALA A 120 12.11 16.64 0.96
N GLY A 121 11.82 15.46 1.53
CA GLY A 121 10.77 14.58 1.04
C GLY A 121 10.13 13.75 2.13
N ILE A 122 8.94 13.26 1.84
CA ILE A 122 8.18 12.35 2.71
C ILE A 122 8.13 10.98 2.03
N ALA A 123 8.39 9.94 2.80
CA ALA A 123 8.26 8.56 2.37
C ALA A 123 7.32 7.79 3.31
N GLY A 124 6.42 6.99 2.76
CA GLY A 124 5.51 6.20 3.59
C GLY A 124 4.73 5.17 2.81
N GLY A 125 3.65 4.69 3.42
CA GLY A 125 2.71 3.77 2.79
C GLY A 125 1.50 3.54 3.68
N ALA A 126 0.38 3.20 3.06
CA ALA A 126 -0.85 2.83 3.75
C ALA A 126 -1.62 1.75 2.97
N ASP A 127 -2.18 0.83 3.72
CA ASP A 127 -3.19 -0.12 3.25
C ASP A 127 -4.32 -0.20 4.28
N SER A 128 -5.55 -0.33 3.81
CA SER A 128 -6.70 -0.60 4.68
C SER A 128 -7.09 -2.07 4.54
N SER A 129 -6.99 -2.82 5.62
CA SER A 129 -7.49 -4.20 5.65
C SER A 129 -9.02 -4.26 5.83
N SER A 130 -9.66 -3.14 6.15
CA SER A 130 -11.10 -3.04 6.34
C SER A 130 -11.85 -2.58 5.09
N VAL A 131 -11.20 -1.80 4.23
CA VAL A 131 -11.76 -1.30 2.97
C VAL A 131 -10.94 -1.88 1.82
N LEU A 132 -11.41 -3.00 1.29
CA LEU A 132 -10.74 -3.70 0.20
C LEU A 132 -11.47 -3.46 -1.13
N PRO A 133 -10.77 -3.35 -2.26
CA PRO A 133 -11.38 -3.28 -3.57
C PRO A 133 -11.97 -4.65 -3.93
N ILE A 134 -13.27 -4.79 -3.78
CA ILE A 134 -13.98 -6.01 -4.13
C ILE A 134 -14.29 -6.00 -5.62
N GLY A 135 -13.68 -6.91 -6.34
CA GLY A 135 -13.90 -7.07 -7.78
C GLY A 135 -15.12 -7.90 -8.12
N VAL A 136 -15.39 -7.99 -9.42
CA VAL A 136 -16.40 -8.88 -9.99
C VAL A 136 -15.74 -9.97 -10.84
N SER A 137 -16.45 -11.07 -11.09
CA SER A 137 -15.92 -12.13 -11.96
C SER A 137 -15.60 -11.59 -13.35
N LYS A 138 -14.58 -12.16 -14.01
CA LYS A 138 -14.19 -11.78 -15.39
C LYS A 138 -15.38 -11.84 -16.36
N LYS A 139 -16.30 -12.79 -16.16
CA LYS A 139 -17.48 -12.95 -17.00
C LYS A 139 -18.50 -11.84 -16.75
N LEU A 140 -18.75 -11.48 -15.48
CA LEU A 140 -19.62 -10.34 -15.16
C LEU A 140 -19.03 -9.03 -15.66
N ALA A 141 -17.74 -8.79 -15.44
CA ALA A 141 -17.05 -7.59 -15.95
C ALA A 141 -17.23 -7.43 -17.47
N ARG A 142 -16.98 -8.51 -18.23
CA ARG A 142 -17.18 -8.48 -19.69
C ARG A 142 -18.64 -8.22 -20.05
N THR A 143 -19.59 -8.88 -19.35
CA THR A 143 -21.02 -8.68 -19.59
C THR A 143 -21.44 -7.23 -19.36
N LEU A 144 -20.94 -6.58 -18.30
CA LEU A 144 -21.21 -5.17 -18.00
C LEU A 144 -20.69 -4.23 -19.08
N VAL A 145 -19.44 -4.47 -19.55
CA VAL A 145 -18.87 -3.68 -20.66
C VAL A 145 -19.67 -3.85 -21.96
N ASP A 146 -20.06 -5.07 -22.29
CA ASP A 146 -20.85 -5.35 -23.49
C ASP A 146 -22.28 -4.78 -23.38
N ALA A 147 -22.89 -4.84 -22.20
CA ALA A 147 -24.19 -4.26 -21.91
C ALA A 147 -24.20 -2.73 -22.02
N ASN A 148 -23.07 -2.08 -21.69
CA ASN A 148 -22.93 -0.63 -21.87
C ASN A 148 -22.92 -0.22 -23.36
N LYS A 149 -22.45 -1.10 -24.25
CA LYS A 149 -22.44 -0.90 -25.71
C LYS A 149 -23.77 -1.27 -26.38
N ALA A 150 -24.63 -2.03 -25.68
CA ALA A 150 -25.89 -2.51 -26.23
C ALA A 150 -26.90 -1.36 -26.39
N ARG A 151 -27.50 -1.24 -27.58
CA ARG A 151 -28.42 -0.16 -27.93
C ARG A 151 -29.88 -0.44 -27.52
N THR A 152 -30.25 -1.69 -27.31
CA THR A 152 -31.63 -2.09 -26.98
C THR A 152 -31.70 -2.86 -25.67
N LEU A 153 -32.85 -2.77 -25.00
CA LEU A 153 -33.11 -3.49 -23.75
C LEU A 153 -33.03 -5.01 -23.95
N GLY A 154 -33.53 -5.51 -25.08
CA GLY A 154 -33.49 -6.93 -25.43
C GLY A 154 -32.06 -7.47 -25.56
N GLN A 155 -31.14 -6.70 -26.16
CA GLN A 155 -29.74 -7.04 -26.22
C GLN A 155 -29.11 -7.12 -24.82
N ARG A 156 -29.40 -6.17 -23.94
CA ARG A 156 -28.93 -6.17 -22.55
C ARG A 156 -29.43 -7.40 -21.79
N LEU A 157 -30.73 -7.68 -21.86
CA LEU A 157 -31.31 -8.86 -21.18
C LEU A 157 -30.68 -10.16 -21.67
N LYS A 158 -30.44 -10.30 -22.99
CA LYS A 158 -29.77 -11.48 -23.56
C LYS A 158 -28.34 -11.66 -23.04
N LEU A 159 -27.61 -10.58 -22.76
CA LEU A 159 -26.26 -10.66 -22.17
C LEU A 159 -26.34 -11.14 -20.72
N PHE A 160 -27.23 -10.56 -19.93
CA PHE A 160 -27.38 -10.94 -18.51
C PHE A 160 -27.93 -12.36 -18.34
N SER A 161 -28.79 -12.86 -19.21
CA SER A 161 -29.33 -14.22 -19.14
C SER A 161 -28.27 -15.33 -19.27
N ARG A 162 -27.06 -14.98 -19.74
CA ARG A 162 -25.93 -15.91 -19.83
C ARG A 162 -25.11 -16.01 -18.55
N LEU A 163 -25.37 -15.16 -17.55
CA LEU A 163 -24.72 -15.20 -16.27
C LEU A 163 -25.32 -16.31 -15.39
N ARG A 164 -24.45 -17.02 -14.68
CA ARG A 164 -24.84 -17.96 -13.63
C ARG A 164 -24.75 -17.23 -12.27
N PHE A 165 -25.45 -17.70 -11.27
CA PHE A 165 -25.41 -17.14 -9.91
C PHE A 165 -23.97 -16.99 -9.39
N ARG A 166 -23.11 -17.98 -9.61
CA ARG A 166 -21.70 -17.93 -9.23
C ARG A 166 -20.90 -16.78 -9.88
N ASP A 167 -21.32 -16.29 -11.06
CA ASP A 167 -20.64 -15.23 -11.77
C ASP A 167 -20.94 -13.85 -11.12
N LEU A 168 -21.96 -13.78 -10.27
CA LEU A 168 -22.37 -12.58 -9.52
C LEU A 168 -21.64 -12.46 -8.16
N LEU A 169 -20.99 -13.53 -7.70
CA LEU A 169 -20.29 -13.51 -6.42
C LEU A 169 -19.11 -12.52 -6.46
N PRO A 170 -18.90 -11.78 -5.36
CA PRO A 170 -17.77 -10.86 -5.25
C PRO A 170 -16.44 -11.61 -5.30
N VAL A 171 -15.43 -10.99 -5.89
CA VAL A 171 -14.07 -11.53 -5.99
C VAL A 171 -13.16 -10.66 -5.13
N PRO A 172 -12.72 -11.15 -3.95
CA PRO A 172 -11.77 -10.42 -3.13
C PRO A 172 -10.38 -10.40 -3.77
N PRO A 173 -9.48 -9.49 -3.35
CA PRO A 173 -8.09 -9.50 -3.74
C PRO A 173 -7.44 -10.88 -3.47
N ALA A 174 -6.56 -11.30 -4.37
CA ALA A 174 -5.89 -12.60 -4.25
C ALA A 174 -4.96 -12.62 -3.02
N VAL A 175 -5.06 -13.70 -2.23
CA VAL A 175 -4.18 -13.94 -1.08
C VAL A 175 -2.97 -14.78 -1.47
N ALA A 176 -3.10 -15.58 -2.54
CA ALA A 176 -2.03 -16.40 -3.07
C ALA A 176 -1.27 -15.67 -4.19
N GLU A 177 0.02 -15.94 -4.30
CA GLU A 177 0.86 -15.42 -5.36
C GLU A 177 0.37 -15.92 -6.73
N TYR A 178 0.31 -15.02 -7.71
CA TYR A 178 -0.26 -15.33 -9.03
C TYR A 178 0.54 -16.41 -9.79
N SER A 179 1.86 -16.39 -9.71
CA SER A 179 2.74 -17.29 -10.46
C SER A 179 2.89 -18.66 -9.84
N THR A 180 2.91 -18.76 -8.52
CA THR A 180 3.19 -20.00 -7.79
C THR A 180 1.95 -20.64 -7.16
N GLY A 181 0.90 -19.84 -6.93
CA GLY A 181 -0.27 -20.25 -6.17
C GLY A 181 -0.03 -20.40 -4.67
N LEU A 182 1.19 -20.15 -4.19
CA LEU A 182 1.54 -20.27 -2.77
C LEU A 182 1.00 -19.10 -1.96
N ARG A 183 0.57 -19.39 -0.74
CA ARG A 183 0.23 -18.38 0.27
C ARG A 183 1.46 -18.07 1.11
N MET A 184 1.44 -16.96 1.82
CA MET A 184 2.56 -16.57 2.70
C MET A 184 2.85 -17.61 3.79
N GLY A 185 1.81 -18.30 4.30
CA GLY A 185 1.98 -19.39 5.23
C GLY A 185 2.74 -20.59 4.64
N ASP A 186 2.45 -20.94 3.37
CA ASP A 186 3.14 -22.03 2.67
C ASP A 186 4.63 -21.68 2.48
N THR A 187 4.91 -20.41 2.12
CA THR A 187 6.29 -19.90 1.99
C THR A 187 7.01 -19.90 3.34
N ALA A 188 6.34 -19.46 4.41
CA ALA A 188 6.90 -19.49 5.76
C ALA A 188 7.24 -20.91 6.23
N GLU A 189 6.39 -21.90 5.92
CA GLU A 189 6.66 -23.31 6.20
C GLU A 189 7.87 -23.84 5.43
N GLN A 190 8.01 -23.45 4.15
CA GLN A 190 9.20 -23.80 3.37
C GLN A 190 10.46 -23.17 3.96
N MET A 191 10.40 -21.90 4.39
CA MET A 191 11.51 -21.22 5.05
C MET A 191 11.87 -21.91 6.37
N ALA A 192 10.90 -22.28 7.18
CA ALA A 192 11.12 -22.99 8.44
C ALA A 192 11.87 -24.31 8.22
N LYS A 193 11.49 -25.06 7.18
CA LYS A 193 12.18 -26.31 6.80
C LYS A 193 13.61 -26.05 6.27
N THR A 194 13.77 -25.07 5.40
CA THR A 194 15.07 -24.73 4.80
C THR A 194 16.09 -24.30 5.85
N TRP A 195 15.64 -23.53 6.85
CA TRP A 195 16.49 -22.99 7.91
C TRP A 195 16.45 -23.81 9.20
N ALA A 196 15.86 -24.99 9.18
CA ALA A 196 15.71 -25.89 10.34
C ALA A 196 15.16 -25.16 11.59
N ILE A 197 14.13 -24.31 11.41
CA ILE A 197 13.46 -23.64 12.53
C ILE A 197 12.53 -24.64 13.19
N THR A 198 12.84 -24.99 14.44
CA THR A 198 12.06 -25.99 15.18
C THR A 198 10.68 -25.47 15.58
N ARG A 199 9.76 -26.39 15.88
CA ARG A 199 8.41 -26.04 16.35
C ARG A 199 8.44 -25.23 17.64
N GLU A 200 9.32 -25.60 18.57
CA GLU A 200 9.48 -24.92 19.86
C GLU A 200 9.87 -23.46 19.70
N ARG A 201 10.75 -23.16 18.73
CA ARG A 201 11.14 -21.77 18.43
C ARG A 201 9.97 -20.98 17.82
N GLN A 202 9.17 -21.60 16.96
CA GLN A 202 7.98 -20.98 16.37
C GLN A 202 6.94 -20.68 17.46
N ASP A 203 6.68 -21.63 18.34
CA ASP A 203 5.72 -21.47 19.45
C ASP A 203 6.19 -20.43 20.49
N ALA A 204 7.49 -20.40 20.79
CA ALA A 204 8.05 -19.38 21.67
C ALA A 204 7.88 -17.95 21.11
N LEU A 205 8.06 -17.76 19.79
CA LEU A 205 7.81 -16.47 19.15
C LEU A 205 6.32 -16.10 19.21
N ALA A 206 5.43 -17.05 18.93
CA ALA A 206 3.99 -16.84 18.98
C ALA A 206 3.53 -16.48 20.41
N LEU A 207 3.99 -17.21 21.41
CA LEU A 207 3.68 -16.95 22.81
C LEU A 207 4.12 -15.53 23.22
N ARG A 208 5.37 -15.17 22.91
CA ARG A 208 5.90 -13.82 23.18
C ARG A 208 5.05 -12.74 22.51
N SER A 209 4.66 -12.95 21.25
CA SER A 209 3.82 -12.00 20.52
C SER A 209 2.47 -11.79 21.20
N HIS A 210 1.83 -12.86 21.67
CA HIS A 210 0.58 -12.78 22.43
C HIS A 210 0.72 -12.11 23.80
N GLN A 211 1.83 -12.32 24.48
CA GLN A 211 2.08 -11.71 25.79
C GLN A 211 2.38 -10.20 25.71
N LEU A 212 2.86 -9.72 24.55
CA LEU A 212 3.21 -8.31 24.32
C LEU A 212 2.07 -7.50 23.67
N ALA A 213 0.99 -8.14 23.22
CA ALA A 213 -0.16 -7.50 22.61
C ALA A 213 -1.17 -7.04 23.66
#